data_3ac85609b9b021922f58bdab74e48271
#
_entry.id   3ac85609b9b021922f58bdab74e48271
#
_cell.length_a   1.000
_cell.length_b   1.000
_cell.length_c   1.000
_cell.angle_alpha   90.00
_cell.angle_beta   90.00
_cell.angle_gamma   90.00
#
_symmetry.space_group_name_H-M   'P 1'
#
loop_
_entity.id
_entity.type
_entity.pdbx_description
1 polymer ?
#
loop_
_entity_poly.entity_id
_entity_poly.type
_entity_poly.pdbx_seq_one_letter_code
_entity_poly.pdbx_strand_id
1 'polypeptide(L)'
;MGSYGKKEDNAAELMSHFSHLKIADALASYEEADYVIFGAPFDNTSSFRRGSRLAPNSIRFAYDNLESYEVNYGINLLDAKICDLGDLPVYEDVDYILSEVETVTSTIFHDKKIPIMLGGEHSLTVGALRNLRDVTMVIIDAHSDFRDSYMDNKYNHACVTRRALELLGKNRIISVGTRSTSYEEIASGEYEKVRFISANEVRASGIDKVITEIMEKTSDHVYFSIDMDGFDPAYAPGVGTPEPYGLTSYDVRSILASISDRIIGFDINEMTPLYDNGNTSMLAAKLIQDFIGSREKALKK
;
A
#
# COMPACT_ATOMS: atom_id res chain seq x y z
N MET A 1 -34.23 23.21 34.08
CA MET A 1 -33.65 23.24 32.73
C MET A 1 -32.18 23.71 32.89
N GLY A 2 -31.23 22.85 32.67
CA GLY A 2 -29.80 23.24 32.71
C GLY A 2 -28.88 22.12 33.23
N SER A 3 -28.53 21.16 32.40
CA SER A 3 -27.34 20.32 32.65
C SER A 3 -26.92 19.43 31.45
N TYR A 4 -27.53 19.55 30.29
CA TYR A 4 -27.18 18.73 29.14
C TYR A 4 -25.92 19.21 28.37
N GLY A 5 -25.68 20.55 28.30
CA GLY A 5 -24.51 21.08 27.59
C GLY A 5 -23.16 20.80 28.26
N LYS A 6 -23.10 20.72 29.59
CA LYS A 6 -21.83 20.45 30.33
C LYS A 6 -21.32 19.00 30.23
N LYS A 7 -22.16 18.03 29.85
CA LYS A 7 -21.75 16.62 29.73
C LYS A 7 -21.04 16.33 28.42
N GLU A 8 -21.43 16.96 27.32
CA GLU A 8 -20.78 16.78 26.02
C GLU A 8 -19.39 17.45 26.00
N ASP A 9 -19.28 18.66 26.57
CA ASP A 9 -17.97 19.34 26.71
C ASP A 9 -17.00 18.54 27.57
N ASN A 10 -17.43 17.95 28.69
CA ASN A 10 -16.59 17.10 29.52
C ASN A 10 -16.16 15.80 28.87
N ALA A 11 -16.98 15.21 28.01
CA ALA A 11 -16.63 14.00 27.27
C ALA A 11 -15.60 14.30 26.16
N ALA A 12 -15.76 15.39 25.43
CA ALA A 12 -14.79 15.82 24.42
C ALA A 12 -13.43 16.19 25.06
N GLU A 13 -13.45 16.91 26.19
CA GLU A 13 -12.25 17.22 26.97
C GLU A 13 -11.57 15.93 27.47
N LEU A 14 -12.35 14.97 28.03
CA LEU A 14 -11.81 13.70 28.48
C LEU A 14 -11.17 12.93 27.32
N MET A 15 -11.82 12.86 26.16
CA MET A 15 -11.30 12.15 24.99
C MET A 15 -10.02 12.79 24.45
N SER A 16 -9.81 14.10 24.65
CA SER A 16 -8.57 14.76 24.24
C SER A 16 -7.33 14.34 25.05
N HIS A 17 -7.51 13.70 26.20
CA HIS A 17 -6.41 13.12 27.00
C HIS A 17 -5.93 11.77 26.48
N PHE A 18 -6.65 11.15 25.53
CA PHE A 18 -6.28 9.87 24.94
C PHE A 18 -5.75 10.08 23.53
N SER A 19 -4.54 9.61 23.27
CA SER A 19 -3.99 9.60 21.92
C SER A 19 -4.47 8.34 21.18
N HIS A 20 -5.00 8.53 19.99
CA HIS A 20 -5.10 7.44 19.01
C HIS A 20 -3.81 7.43 18.21
N LEU A 21 -3.25 6.24 17.96
CA LEU A 21 -2.02 6.13 17.17
C LEU A 21 -2.33 6.58 15.72
N LYS A 22 -1.65 7.66 15.32
CA LYS A 22 -1.72 8.24 13.97
C LYS A 22 -0.30 8.50 13.48
N ILE A 23 -0.14 8.69 12.20
CA ILE A 23 1.12 9.17 11.65
C ILE A 23 1.42 10.58 12.18
N ALA A 24 2.65 10.82 12.64
CA ALA A 24 3.05 12.06 13.31
C ALA A 24 2.80 13.32 12.46
N ASP A 25 3.00 13.24 11.13
CA ASP A 25 2.81 14.36 10.21
C ASP A 25 1.34 14.56 9.77
N ALA A 26 0.40 13.71 10.24
CA ALA A 26 -1.02 13.81 9.88
C ALA A 26 -1.74 14.88 10.72
N LEU A 27 -1.54 16.14 10.36
CA LEU A 27 -2.04 17.31 11.08
C LEU A 27 -3.31 17.93 10.47
N ALA A 28 -3.66 17.57 9.22
CA ALA A 28 -4.83 18.11 8.55
C ALA A 28 -6.13 17.41 8.96
N SER A 29 -7.24 18.13 8.93
CA SER A 29 -8.57 17.52 8.95
C SER A 29 -8.84 16.77 7.63
N TYR A 30 -9.88 15.91 7.60
CA TYR A 30 -10.26 15.22 6.37
C TYR A 30 -10.57 16.20 5.24
N GLU A 31 -11.28 17.29 5.56
CA GLU A 31 -11.71 18.31 4.60
C GLU A 31 -10.53 19.00 3.93
N GLU A 32 -9.47 19.27 4.70
CA GLU A 32 -8.27 19.99 4.23
C GLU A 32 -7.24 19.07 3.58
N ALA A 33 -7.32 17.76 3.81
CA ALA A 33 -6.30 16.80 3.39
C ALA A 33 -6.25 16.62 1.87
N ASP A 34 -5.03 16.47 1.35
CA ASP A 34 -4.74 15.98 0.01
C ASP A 34 -4.43 14.46 0.04
N TYR A 35 -3.86 13.99 1.15
CA TYR A 35 -3.53 12.58 1.42
C TYR A 35 -4.35 12.08 2.60
N VAL A 36 -5.00 10.94 2.43
CA VAL A 36 -5.83 10.32 3.48
C VAL A 36 -5.31 8.92 3.78
N ILE A 37 -4.74 8.76 4.96
CA ILE A 37 -4.20 7.48 5.45
C ILE A 37 -5.30 6.76 6.24
N PHE A 38 -5.39 5.45 6.05
CA PHE A 38 -6.22 4.57 6.87
C PHE A 38 -5.62 3.17 6.96
N GLY A 39 -5.87 2.47 8.05
CA GLY A 39 -5.45 1.09 8.23
C GLY A 39 -6.56 0.10 7.91
N ALA A 40 -6.18 -1.05 7.35
CA ALA A 40 -7.07 -2.18 7.08
C ALA A 40 -6.49 -3.48 7.69
N PRO A 41 -6.73 -3.73 9.00
CA PRO A 41 -6.10 -4.82 9.75
C PRO A 41 -6.78 -6.17 9.44
N PHE A 42 -6.32 -6.88 8.41
CA PHE A 42 -6.85 -8.17 7.97
C PHE A 42 -5.74 -9.11 7.50
N ASP A 43 -5.78 -10.41 7.89
CA ASP A 43 -4.82 -11.44 7.47
C ASP A 43 -5.41 -12.86 7.53
N ASN A 44 -6.72 -12.99 7.30
CA ASN A 44 -7.41 -14.27 7.48
C ASN A 44 -7.16 -15.27 6.35
N THR A 45 -6.72 -14.81 5.16
CA THR A 45 -6.37 -15.72 4.06
C THR A 45 -4.88 -16.04 3.99
N SER A 46 -4.04 -15.44 4.84
CA SER A 46 -2.59 -15.70 4.89
C SER A 46 -2.26 -17.17 5.09
N SER A 47 -1.33 -17.69 4.29
CA SER A 47 -1.02 -19.13 4.21
C SER A 47 0.14 -19.60 5.07
N PHE A 48 1.09 -18.73 5.45
CA PHE A 48 2.31 -19.12 6.19
C PHE A 48 2.46 -18.36 7.51
N ARG A 49 3.08 -17.20 7.51
CA ARG A 49 3.31 -16.40 8.72
C ARG A 49 2.24 -15.35 8.86
N ARG A 50 1.26 -15.57 9.70
CA ARG A 50 0.21 -14.60 10.00
C ARG A 50 0.73 -13.45 10.86
N GLY A 51 0.04 -12.33 10.84
CA GLY A 51 0.35 -11.16 11.67
C GLY A 51 0.34 -9.85 10.90
N SER A 52 0.08 -9.86 9.58
CA SER A 52 0.04 -8.63 8.79
C SER A 52 -1.11 -7.68 9.21
N ARG A 53 -2.16 -8.19 9.87
CA ARG A 53 -3.18 -7.34 10.51
C ARG A 53 -2.62 -6.36 11.56
N LEU A 54 -1.41 -6.59 12.06
CA LEU A 54 -0.74 -5.71 13.02
C LEU A 54 0.10 -4.62 12.34
N ALA A 55 0.25 -4.69 11.01
CA ALA A 55 1.07 -3.77 10.24
C ALA A 55 0.67 -2.30 10.39
N PRO A 56 -0.63 -1.91 10.31
CA PRO A 56 -0.99 -0.50 10.37
C PRO A 56 -0.44 0.21 11.61
N ASN A 57 -0.60 -0.39 12.77
CA ASN A 57 -0.10 0.19 14.02
C ASN A 57 1.43 0.18 14.10
N SER A 58 2.08 -0.88 13.60
CA SER A 58 3.53 -0.98 13.60
C SER A 58 4.19 0.05 12.67
N ILE A 59 3.56 0.33 11.52
CA ILE A 59 4.01 1.37 10.58
C ILE A 59 3.88 2.76 11.21
N ARG A 60 2.75 3.07 11.87
CA ARG A 60 2.54 4.36 12.56
C ARG A 60 3.57 4.56 13.68
N PHE A 61 3.80 3.51 14.48
CA PHE A 61 4.81 3.57 15.54
C PHE A 61 6.23 3.81 14.98
N ALA A 62 6.56 3.16 13.85
CA ALA A 62 7.83 3.39 13.18
C ALA A 62 7.93 4.81 12.62
N TYR A 63 6.85 5.33 12.03
CA TYR A 63 6.79 6.67 11.45
C TYR A 63 7.08 7.77 12.50
N ASP A 64 6.62 7.61 13.74
CA ASP A 64 6.88 8.54 14.84
C ASP A 64 8.37 8.71 15.19
N ASN A 65 9.23 7.80 14.68
CA ASN A 65 10.67 7.86 14.87
C ASN A 65 11.43 8.41 13.65
N LEU A 66 10.71 8.85 12.62
CA LEU A 66 11.29 9.51 11.46
C LEU A 66 11.24 11.04 11.59
N GLU A 67 12.22 11.70 10.99
CA GLU A 67 12.19 13.17 10.88
C GLU A 67 11.18 13.60 9.80
N SER A 68 10.43 14.66 10.06
CA SER A 68 9.43 15.19 9.12
C SER A 68 10.05 15.88 7.88
N TYR A 69 11.34 16.17 7.89
CA TYR A 69 12.03 16.78 6.75
C TYR A 69 12.62 15.72 5.82
N GLU A 70 12.00 15.57 4.64
CA GLU A 70 12.49 14.62 3.63
C GLU A 70 13.62 15.25 2.80
N VAL A 71 14.85 14.93 3.21
CA VAL A 71 16.08 15.54 2.68
C VAL A 71 16.30 15.28 1.19
N ASN A 72 15.86 14.12 0.66
CA ASN A 72 16.08 13.77 -0.75
C ASN A 72 15.25 14.63 -1.70
N TYR A 73 14.13 15.13 -1.20
CA TYR A 73 13.20 15.96 -1.98
C TYR A 73 13.24 17.44 -1.56
N GLY A 74 13.79 17.75 -0.38
CA GLY A 74 13.80 19.09 0.19
C GLY A 74 12.40 19.53 0.62
N ILE A 75 11.59 18.61 1.12
CA ILE A 75 10.19 18.82 1.53
C ILE A 75 10.07 18.65 3.03
N ASN A 76 9.42 19.59 3.69
CA ASN A 76 8.94 19.43 5.06
C ASN A 76 7.54 18.82 5.02
N LEU A 77 7.38 17.58 5.51
CA LEU A 77 6.11 16.85 5.46
C LEU A 77 5.05 17.45 6.41
N LEU A 78 5.45 18.28 7.38
CA LEU A 78 4.50 19.05 8.18
C LEU A 78 3.71 20.07 7.35
N ASP A 79 4.22 20.46 6.18
CA ASP A 79 3.53 21.36 5.25
C ASP A 79 2.59 20.60 4.28
N ALA A 80 2.70 19.27 4.21
CA ALA A 80 1.81 18.42 3.43
C ALA A 80 0.48 18.23 4.19
N LYS A 81 -0.61 18.24 3.43
CA LYS A 81 -1.96 18.11 4.01
C LYS A 81 -2.32 16.64 4.17
N ILE A 82 -1.87 16.04 5.24
CA ILE A 82 -2.04 14.62 5.55
C ILE A 82 -3.10 14.48 6.66
N CYS A 83 -4.08 13.61 6.43
CA CYS A 83 -5.04 13.15 7.44
C CYS A 83 -4.86 11.65 7.67
N ASP A 84 -4.88 11.19 8.92
CA ASP A 84 -4.92 9.78 9.27
C ASP A 84 -6.25 9.48 9.98
N LEU A 85 -7.07 8.62 9.37
CA LEU A 85 -8.39 8.24 9.88
C LEU A 85 -8.33 7.14 10.97
N GLY A 86 -7.16 6.53 11.19
CA GLY A 86 -7.03 5.36 12.03
C GLY A 86 -7.33 4.07 11.27
N ASP A 87 -7.72 3.02 11.99
CA ASP A 87 -7.95 1.69 11.42
C ASP A 87 -9.45 1.41 11.22
N LEU A 88 -9.76 0.68 10.14
CA LEU A 88 -11.04 -0.01 10.00
C LEU A 88 -11.19 -1.04 11.15
N PRO A 89 -12.42 -1.37 11.54
CA PRO A 89 -12.66 -2.47 12.46
C PRO A 89 -12.06 -3.78 11.96
N VAL A 90 -11.68 -4.66 12.87
CA VAL A 90 -11.20 -6.00 12.52
C VAL A 90 -12.38 -6.86 12.05
N TYR A 91 -12.29 -7.37 10.83
CA TYR A 91 -13.28 -8.27 10.24
C TYR A 91 -12.72 -9.68 10.09
N GLU A 92 -13.60 -10.67 10.09
CA GLU A 92 -13.21 -12.08 9.86
C GLU A 92 -13.45 -12.53 8.42
N ASP A 93 -14.37 -11.91 7.71
CA ASP A 93 -14.78 -12.25 6.36
C ASP A 93 -14.11 -11.34 5.33
N VAL A 94 -13.53 -11.96 4.29
CA VAL A 94 -12.78 -11.22 3.27
C VAL A 94 -13.70 -10.38 2.37
N ASP A 95 -14.88 -10.86 2.02
CA ASP A 95 -15.80 -10.11 1.17
C ASP A 95 -16.29 -8.85 1.88
N TYR A 96 -16.45 -8.95 3.21
CA TYR A 96 -16.90 -7.82 4.02
C TYR A 96 -15.82 -6.74 4.12
N ILE A 97 -14.57 -7.10 4.46
CA ILE A 97 -13.48 -6.12 4.53
C ILE A 97 -13.20 -5.49 3.15
N LEU A 98 -13.29 -6.24 2.06
CA LEU A 98 -13.14 -5.69 0.71
C LEU A 98 -14.22 -4.66 0.39
N SER A 99 -15.46 -4.86 0.85
CA SER A 99 -16.55 -3.88 0.69
C SER A 99 -16.32 -2.61 1.51
N GLU A 100 -15.76 -2.74 2.72
CA GLU A 100 -15.39 -1.59 3.54
C GLU A 100 -14.25 -0.78 2.90
N VAL A 101 -13.19 -1.46 2.42
CA VAL A 101 -12.09 -0.82 1.70
C VAL A 101 -12.60 -0.12 0.44
N GLU A 102 -13.48 -0.77 -0.33
CA GLU A 102 -14.14 -0.17 -1.50
C GLU A 102 -14.89 1.11 -1.13
N THR A 103 -15.66 1.09 -0.05
CA THR A 103 -16.46 2.23 0.41
C THR A 103 -15.56 3.40 0.80
N VAL A 104 -14.53 3.15 1.61
CA VAL A 104 -13.59 4.18 2.06
C VAL A 104 -12.81 4.77 0.89
N THR A 105 -12.21 3.94 0.05
CA THR A 105 -11.40 4.42 -1.08
C THR A 105 -12.23 5.15 -2.11
N SER A 106 -13.46 4.69 -2.41
CA SER A 106 -14.39 5.38 -3.32
C SER A 106 -14.75 6.77 -2.83
N THR A 107 -14.99 6.92 -1.52
CA THR A 107 -15.27 8.22 -0.91
C THR A 107 -14.07 9.15 -1.05
N ILE A 108 -12.87 8.67 -0.73
CA ILE A 108 -11.64 9.46 -0.81
C ILE A 108 -11.37 9.88 -2.27
N PHE A 109 -11.53 8.98 -3.25
CA PHE A 109 -11.39 9.30 -4.67
C PHE A 109 -12.45 10.31 -5.16
N HIS A 110 -13.71 10.13 -4.74
CA HIS A 110 -14.79 11.07 -5.07
C HIS A 110 -14.45 12.49 -4.61
N ASP A 111 -13.85 12.62 -3.42
CA ASP A 111 -13.42 13.89 -2.85
C ASP A 111 -12.07 14.39 -3.42
N LYS A 112 -11.54 13.71 -4.47
CA LYS A 112 -10.31 14.05 -5.18
C LYS A 112 -9.06 14.05 -4.29
N LYS A 113 -9.07 13.21 -3.28
CA LYS A 113 -7.95 12.99 -2.36
C LYS A 113 -7.25 11.68 -2.71
N ILE A 114 -6.04 11.49 -2.19
CA ILE A 114 -5.23 10.30 -2.44
C ILE A 114 -5.32 9.37 -1.24
N PRO A 115 -5.96 8.19 -1.37
CA PRO A 115 -5.92 7.19 -0.32
C PRO A 115 -4.53 6.57 -0.19
N ILE A 116 -4.08 6.40 1.05
CA ILE A 116 -2.90 5.64 1.44
C ILE A 116 -3.37 4.57 2.42
N MET A 117 -3.49 3.33 1.96
CA MET A 117 -3.93 2.22 2.80
C MET A 117 -2.72 1.53 3.44
N LEU A 118 -2.72 1.48 4.77
CA LEU A 118 -1.84 0.63 5.55
C LEU A 118 -2.53 -0.73 5.66
N GLY A 119 -2.17 -1.64 4.79
CA GLY A 119 -2.86 -2.92 4.66
C GLY A 119 -2.45 -3.93 5.73
N GLY A 120 -3.19 -5.02 5.74
CA GLY A 120 -2.83 -6.31 6.26
C GLY A 120 -2.31 -7.18 5.12
N GLU A 121 -3.08 -8.19 4.73
CA GLU A 121 -2.73 -9.02 3.56
C GLU A 121 -3.06 -8.35 2.22
N HIS A 122 -2.45 -8.82 1.14
CA HIS A 122 -2.54 -8.17 -0.18
C HIS A 122 -3.94 -8.22 -0.83
N SER A 123 -4.82 -9.15 -0.42
CA SER A 123 -6.21 -9.22 -0.92
C SER A 123 -6.96 -7.89 -0.82
N LEU A 124 -6.63 -7.05 0.14
CA LEU A 124 -7.27 -5.76 0.42
C LEU A 124 -7.20 -4.79 -0.76
N THR A 125 -6.14 -4.84 -1.56
CA THR A 125 -5.95 -4.03 -2.76
C THR A 125 -7.09 -4.23 -3.77
N VAL A 126 -7.69 -5.42 -3.84
CA VAL A 126 -8.85 -5.68 -4.72
C VAL A 126 -10.02 -4.77 -4.38
N GLY A 127 -10.28 -4.53 -3.08
CA GLY A 127 -11.32 -3.60 -2.63
C GLY A 127 -11.09 -2.18 -3.16
N ALA A 128 -9.86 -1.69 -3.06
CA ALA A 128 -9.49 -0.35 -3.52
C ALA A 128 -9.61 -0.17 -5.05
N LEU A 129 -9.44 -1.26 -5.83
CA LEU A 129 -9.50 -1.22 -7.29
C LEU A 129 -10.93 -1.27 -7.87
N ARG A 130 -11.94 -1.74 -7.11
CA ARG A 130 -13.28 -2.04 -7.64
C ARG A 130 -13.95 -0.89 -8.38
N ASN A 131 -13.73 0.34 -7.94
CA ASN A 131 -14.34 1.53 -8.55
C ASN A 131 -13.40 2.33 -9.47
N LEU A 132 -12.18 1.84 -9.68
CA LEU A 132 -11.22 2.49 -10.56
C LEU A 132 -11.45 2.09 -12.01
N ARG A 133 -11.27 3.05 -12.92
CA ARG A 133 -11.32 2.87 -14.38
C ARG A 133 -10.18 3.67 -15.00
N ASP A 134 -9.65 3.17 -16.12
CA ASP A 134 -8.55 3.83 -16.86
C ASP A 134 -7.28 4.07 -16.03
N VAL A 135 -7.03 3.17 -15.08
CA VAL A 135 -5.87 3.19 -14.19
C VAL A 135 -4.90 2.09 -14.60
N THR A 136 -3.61 2.34 -14.47
CA THR A 136 -2.58 1.31 -14.51
C THR A 136 -2.19 0.95 -13.09
N MET A 137 -2.19 -0.33 -12.75
CA MET A 137 -1.67 -0.81 -11.48
C MET A 137 -0.19 -1.15 -11.62
N VAL A 138 0.64 -0.60 -10.75
CA VAL A 138 2.03 -1.01 -10.57
C VAL A 138 2.14 -1.72 -9.23
N ILE A 139 2.62 -2.96 -9.25
CA ILE A 139 2.75 -3.82 -8.07
C ILE A 139 4.23 -4.09 -7.82
N ILE A 140 4.66 -3.96 -6.59
CA ILE A 140 5.94 -4.49 -6.10
C ILE A 140 5.63 -5.77 -5.33
N ASP A 141 6.16 -6.92 -5.78
CA ASP A 141 5.78 -8.21 -5.24
C ASP A 141 6.80 -9.30 -5.61
N ALA A 142 7.08 -10.22 -4.68
CA ALA A 142 7.83 -11.44 -4.97
C ALA A 142 7.02 -12.47 -5.73
N HIS A 143 5.72 -12.49 -5.49
CA HIS A 143 4.78 -13.47 -6.01
C HIS A 143 4.04 -12.93 -7.23
N SER A 144 3.52 -13.83 -8.07
CA SER A 144 2.66 -13.43 -9.17
C SER A 144 1.23 -13.11 -8.71
N ASP A 145 0.78 -13.72 -7.62
CA ASP A 145 -0.58 -13.62 -7.08
C ASP A 145 -1.67 -13.76 -8.14
N PHE A 146 -1.43 -14.72 -9.06
CA PHE A 146 -2.22 -14.88 -10.28
C PHE A 146 -3.11 -16.13 -10.28
N ARG A 147 -3.32 -16.74 -9.11
CA ARG A 147 -4.23 -17.88 -8.95
C ARG A 147 -5.67 -17.44 -9.21
N ASP A 148 -6.45 -18.30 -9.83
CA ASP A 148 -7.89 -18.05 -9.98
C ASP A 148 -8.63 -18.18 -8.65
N SER A 149 -8.22 -19.15 -7.84
CA SER A 149 -8.64 -19.31 -6.44
C SER A 149 -7.53 -19.99 -5.65
N TYR A 150 -7.47 -19.74 -4.36
CA TYR A 150 -6.57 -20.42 -3.44
C TYR A 150 -7.30 -20.72 -2.13
N MET A 151 -7.17 -21.95 -1.61
CA MET A 151 -7.93 -22.42 -0.44
C MET A 151 -9.44 -22.17 -0.59
N ASP A 152 -10.00 -22.50 -1.76
CA ASP A 152 -11.41 -22.33 -2.13
C ASP A 152 -11.92 -20.86 -2.08
N ASN A 153 -11.02 -19.91 -2.09
CA ASN A 153 -11.37 -18.48 -2.08
C ASN A 153 -10.69 -17.72 -3.23
N LYS A 154 -11.49 -17.08 -4.07
CA LYS A 154 -11.01 -16.24 -5.19
C LYS A 154 -10.48 -14.87 -4.74
N TYR A 155 -10.84 -14.42 -3.55
CA TYR A 155 -10.33 -13.18 -2.94
C TYR A 155 -9.24 -13.46 -1.90
N ASN A 156 -8.49 -14.53 -2.09
CA ASN A 156 -7.31 -14.86 -1.30
C ASN A 156 -6.15 -13.95 -1.69
N HIS A 157 -5.20 -13.71 -0.76
CA HIS A 157 -3.99 -12.91 -1.02
C HIS A 157 -3.24 -13.38 -2.29
N ALA A 158 -3.17 -14.68 -2.57
CA ALA A 158 -2.51 -15.26 -3.76
C ALA A 158 -3.31 -15.09 -5.08
N CYS A 159 -4.36 -14.25 -5.11
CA CYS A 159 -5.23 -14.04 -6.26
C CYS A 159 -5.33 -12.56 -6.70
N VAL A 160 -4.58 -11.66 -6.08
CA VAL A 160 -4.73 -10.20 -6.24
C VAL A 160 -4.52 -9.75 -7.68
N THR A 161 -3.41 -10.13 -8.29
CA THR A 161 -3.09 -9.76 -9.68
C THR A 161 -4.12 -10.32 -10.66
N ARG A 162 -4.66 -11.51 -10.39
CA ARG A 162 -5.75 -12.09 -11.20
C ARG A 162 -7.02 -11.27 -11.10
N ARG A 163 -7.43 -10.90 -9.89
CA ARG A 163 -8.62 -10.03 -9.66
C ARG A 163 -8.40 -8.65 -10.26
N ALA A 164 -7.21 -8.09 -10.12
CA ALA A 164 -6.87 -6.81 -10.75
C ALA A 164 -6.99 -6.87 -12.29
N LEU A 165 -6.54 -7.97 -12.92
CA LEU A 165 -6.70 -8.15 -14.37
C LEU A 165 -8.18 -8.15 -14.80
N GLU A 166 -9.06 -8.76 -14.03
CA GLU A 166 -10.49 -8.79 -14.29
C GLU A 166 -11.14 -7.39 -14.18
N LEU A 167 -10.66 -6.58 -13.23
CA LEU A 167 -11.18 -5.23 -12.99
C LEU A 167 -10.63 -4.20 -13.99
N LEU A 168 -9.33 -4.22 -14.26
CA LEU A 168 -8.63 -3.19 -15.02
C LEU A 168 -8.42 -3.55 -16.50
N GLY A 169 -8.39 -4.84 -16.81
CA GLY A 169 -8.16 -5.34 -18.16
C GLY A 169 -6.68 -5.54 -18.52
N LYS A 170 -6.46 -6.09 -19.71
CA LYS A 170 -5.11 -6.41 -20.21
C LYS A 170 -4.25 -5.15 -20.39
N ASN A 171 -2.94 -5.32 -20.22
CA ASN A 171 -1.93 -4.27 -20.36
C ASN A 171 -2.10 -3.08 -19.37
N ARG A 172 -2.83 -3.30 -18.27
CA ARG A 172 -3.04 -2.31 -17.21
C ARG A 172 -2.35 -2.69 -15.91
N ILE A 173 -1.55 -3.76 -15.91
CA ILE A 173 -0.85 -4.24 -14.72
C ILE A 173 0.61 -4.48 -15.04
N ILE A 174 1.48 -3.93 -14.21
CA ILE A 174 2.93 -4.12 -14.23
C ILE A 174 3.33 -4.60 -12.84
N SER A 175 3.78 -5.83 -12.71
CA SER A 175 4.31 -6.39 -11.46
C SER A 175 5.83 -6.44 -11.54
N VAL A 176 6.50 -5.91 -10.52
CA VAL A 176 7.97 -5.80 -10.46
C VAL A 176 8.50 -6.53 -9.24
N GLY A 177 9.49 -7.38 -9.45
CA GLY A 177 10.12 -8.16 -8.38
C GLY A 177 9.76 -9.63 -8.39
N THR A 178 8.83 -10.05 -9.26
CA THR A 178 8.30 -11.42 -9.29
C THR A 178 9.42 -12.46 -9.46
N ARG A 179 9.44 -13.44 -8.57
CA ARG A 179 10.40 -14.55 -8.54
C ARG A 179 9.83 -15.85 -7.99
N SER A 180 8.55 -15.81 -7.61
CA SER A 180 7.77 -16.96 -7.13
C SER A 180 6.43 -16.99 -7.88
N THR A 181 6.16 -18.08 -8.59
CA THR A 181 4.92 -18.34 -9.33
C THR A 181 4.69 -19.83 -9.48
N SER A 182 3.46 -20.29 -9.54
CA SER A 182 3.16 -21.70 -9.80
C SER A 182 3.06 -21.98 -11.31
N TYR A 183 3.25 -23.25 -11.66
CA TYR A 183 3.05 -23.69 -13.06
C TYR A 183 1.60 -23.46 -13.53
N GLU A 184 0.62 -23.60 -12.62
CA GLU A 184 -0.79 -23.41 -12.93
C GLU A 184 -1.10 -21.96 -13.33
N GLU A 185 -0.47 -21.00 -12.67
CA GLU A 185 -0.61 -19.57 -13.00
C GLU A 185 -0.08 -19.29 -14.40
N ILE A 186 1.12 -19.78 -14.74
CA ILE A 186 1.70 -19.64 -16.07
C ILE A 186 0.84 -20.33 -17.12
N ALA A 187 0.33 -21.53 -16.84
CA ALA A 187 -0.48 -22.33 -17.76
C ALA A 187 -1.92 -21.83 -17.91
N SER A 188 -2.34 -20.81 -17.17
CA SER A 188 -3.73 -20.29 -17.17
C SER A 188 -4.18 -19.71 -18.52
N GLY A 189 -3.26 -19.39 -19.43
CA GLY A 189 -3.53 -18.70 -20.71
C GLY A 189 -3.85 -17.21 -20.55
N GLU A 190 -3.81 -16.70 -19.33
CA GLU A 190 -4.09 -15.29 -19.01
C GLU A 190 -2.85 -14.55 -18.48
N TYR A 191 -1.81 -15.29 -18.08
CA TYR A 191 -0.59 -14.77 -17.45
C TYR A 191 0.10 -13.71 -18.30
N GLU A 192 0.13 -13.91 -19.62
CA GLU A 192 0.75 -13.00 -20.59
C GLU A 192 0.04 -11.64 -20.73
N LYS A 193 -1.17 -11.49 -20.15
CA LYS A 193 -1.90 -10.23 -20.17
C LYS A 193 -1.38 -9.22 -19.13
N VAL A 194 -0.52 -9.68 -18.23
CA VAL A 194 0.16 -8.89 -17.20
C VAL A 194 1.64 -8.79 -17.56
N ARG A 195 2.24 -7.63 -17.36
CA ARG A 195 3.69 -7.47 -17.50
C ARG A 195 4.36 -7.80 -16.16
N PHE A 196 4.89 -9.00 -16.05
CA PHE A 196 5.74 -9.39 -14.93
C PHE A 196 7.21 -9.07 -15.25
N ILE A 197 7.84 -8.22 -14.44
CA ILE A 197 9.26 -7.87 -14.47
C ILE A 197 9.91 -8.60 -13.29
N SER A 198 10.67 -9.64 -13.56
CA SER A 198 11.29 -10.42 -12.48
C SER A 198 12.40 -9.63 -11.77
N ALA A 199 12.68 -9.97 -10.50
CA ALA A 199 13.83 -9.41 -9.78
C ALA A 199 15.16 -9.66 -10.52
N ASN A 200 15.30 -10.80 -11.20
CA ASN A 200 16.46 -11.08 -12.04
C ASN A 200 16.54 -10.16 -13.26
N GLU A 201 15.41 -9.81 -13.87
CA GLU A 201 15.36 -8.86 -14.97
C GLU A 201 15.76 -7.45 -14.51
N VAL A 202 15.28 -7.00 -13.35
CA VAL A 202 15.69 -5.73 -12.73
C VAL A 202 17.21 -5.70 -12.54
N ARG A 203 17.75 -6.75 -11.93
CA ARG A 203 19.21 -6.86 -11.70
C ARG A 203 20.03 -6.87 -12.99
N ALA A 204 19.56 -7.56 -14.03
CA ALA A 204 20.27 -7.71 -15.28
C ALA A 204 20.22 -6.45 -16.16
N SER A 205 19.09 -5.75 -16.18
CA SER A 205 18.87 -4.58 -17.03
C SER A 205 19.21 -3.24 -16.37
N GLY A 206 19.25 -3.21 -15.04
CA GLY A 206 19.35 -2.01 -14.23
C GLY A 206 18.01 -1.31 -14.02
N ILE A 207 17.89 -0.65 -12.87
CA ILE A 207 16.63 -0.02 -12.44
C ILE A 207 16.16 1.09 -13.38
N ASP A 208 17.06 1.88 -13.96
CA ASP A 208 16.72 2.98 -14.85
C ASP A 208 15.96 2.51 -16.11
N LYS A 209 16.35 1.35 -16.64
CA LYS A 209 15.66 0.76 -17.80
C LYS A 209 14.26 0.29 -17.42
N VAL A 210 14.11 -0.29 -16.24
CA VAL A 210 12.80 -0.71 -15.71
C VAL A 210 11.89 0.49 -15.49
N ILE A 211 12.41 1.56 -14.90
CA ILE A 211 11.68 2.82 -14.72
C ILE A 211 11.22 3.38 -16.06
N THR A 212 12.10 3.40 -17.07
CA THR A 212 11.73 3.86 -18.41
C THR A 212 10.56 3.05 -18.98
N GLU A 213 10.61 1.72 -18.87
CA GLU A 213 9.51 0.84 -19.32
C GLU A 213 8.20 1.12 -18.55
N ILE A 214 8.28 1.30 -17.22
CA ILE A 214 7.11 1.61 -16.39
C ILE A 214 6.50 2.95 -16.82
N MET A 215 7.32 3.98 -16.99
CA MET A 215 6.86 5.33 -17.41
C MET A 215 6.18 5.31 -18.79
N GLU A 216 6.67 4.50 -19.72
CA GLU A 216 6.10 4.35 -21.06
C GLU A 216 4.77 3.58 -21.09
N LYS A 217 4.60 2.63 -20.16
CA LYS A 217 3.44 1.72 -20.11
C LYS A 217 2.34 2.18 -19.16
N THR A 218 2.63 3.06 -18.22
CA THR A 218 1.64 3.57 -17.26
C THR A 218 0.81 4.70 -17.88
N SER A 219 -0.48 4.73 -17.52
CA SER A 219 -1.35 5.87 -17.78
C SER A 219 -1.02 7.06 -16.86
N ASP A 220 -1.72 8.17 -17.07
CA ASP A 220 -1.61 9.35 -16.19
C ASP A 220 -2.17 9.08 -14.77
N HIS A 221 -2.91 7.99 -14.60
CA HIS A 221 -3.44 7.54 -13.32
C HIS A 221 -2.86 6.17 -12.97
N VAL A 222 -2.15 6.11 -11.86
CA VAL A 222 -1.51 4.89 -11.36
C VAL A 222 -2.05 4.56 -9.97
N TYR A 223 -2.43 3.32 -9.75
CA TYR A 223 -2.56 2.73 -8.43
C TYR A 223 -1.26 1.98 -8.11
N PHE A 224 -0.58 2.37 -7.03
CA PHE A 224 0.70 1.78 -6.66
C PHE A 224 0.54 0.90 -5.44
N SER A 225 0.78 -0.39 -5.58
CA SER A 225 0.65 -1.37 -4.50
C SER A 225 2.01 -1.97 -4.16
N ILE A 226 2.32 -2.04 -2.88
CA ILE A 226 3.54 -2.67 -2.38
C ILE A 226 3.17 -3.86 -1.51
N ASP A 227 3.53 -5.05 -1.97
CA ASP A 227 3.79 -6.18 -1.09
C ASP A 227 5.21 -6.06 -0.54
N MET A 228 5.34 -6.07 0.79
CA MET A 228 6.64 -5.90 1.42
C MET A 228 7.60 -7.09 1.18
N ASP A 229 7.10 -8.23 0.72
CA ASP A 229 7.93 -9.36 0.33
C ASP A 229 8.59 -9.20 -1.06
N GLY A 230 8.14 -8.22 -1.87
CA GLY A 230 8.83 -7.80 -3.09
C GLY A 230 10.29 -7.41 -2.85
N PHE A 231 10.58 -6.86 -1.67
CA PHE A 231 11.95 -6.60 -1.23
C PHE A 231 12.71 -7.90 -0.94
N ASP A 232 14.03 -7.85 -1.05
CA ASP A 232 14.86 -8.93 -0.50
C ASP A 232 14.72 -8.99 1.02
N PRO A 233 14.65 -10.20 1.64
CA PRO A 233 14.56 -10.35 3.10
C PRO A 233 15.70 -9.68 3.89
N ALA A 234 16.79 -9.30 3.23
CA ALA A 234 17.84 -8.49 3.85
C ALA A 234 17.39 -7.06 4.16
N TYR A 235 16.39 -6.53 3.45
CA TYR A 235 15.80 -5.21 3.66
C TYR A 235 14.48 -5.28 4.41
N ALA A 236 13.63 -6.26 4.10
CA ALA A 236 12.31 -6.45 4.69
C ALA A 236 12.14 -7.89 5.21
N PRO A 237 12.72 -8.24 6.38
CA PRO A 237 12.59 -9.58 6.95
C PRO A 237 11.20 -9.87 7.54
N GLY A 238 10.45 -8.84 7.91
CA GLY A 238 9.16 -8.95 8.59
C GLY A 238 7.98 -9.09 7.63
N VAL A 239 7.94 -10.19 6.89
CA VAL A 239 6.89 -10.51 5.92
C VAL A 239 6.34 -11.93 6.12
N GLY A 240 5.15 -12.17 5.57
CA GLY A 240 4.47 -13.46 5.65
C GLY A 240 5.18 -14.56 4.88
N THR A 241 5.61 -14.29 3.68
CA THR A 241 6.17 -15.25 2.71
C THR A 241 7.49 -14.72 2.11
N PRO A 242 8.58 -14.68 2.90
CA PRO A 242 9.84 -14.13 2.44
C PRO A 242 10.46 -14.97 1.32
N GLU A 243 10.80 -14.32 0.21
CA GLU A 243 11.50 -14.90 -0.94
C GLU A 243 12.88 -14.26 -1.11
N PRO A 244 13.99 -15.02 -1.19
CA PRO A 244 15.33 -14.48 -1.43
C PRO A 244 15.50 -13.87 -2.82
N TYR A 245 16.56 -13.08 -2.99
CA TYR A 245 16.97 -12.46 -4.27
C TYR A 245 15.98 -11.41 -4.78
N GLY A 246 15.43 -10.64 -3.85
CA GLY A 246 14.44 -9.60 -4.11
C GLY A 246 15.03 -8.25 -4.52
N LEU A 247 14.14 -7.26 -4.54
CA LEU A 247 14.49 -5.88 -4.83
C LEU A 247 15.19 -5.21 -3.64
N THR A 248 16.05 -4.25 -3.94
CA THR A 248 16.61 -3.39 -2.90
C THR A 248 15.64 -2.28 -2.51
N SER A 249 15.83 -1.68 -1.34
CA SER A 249 15.05 -0.50 -0.92
C SER A 249 15.20 0.68 -1.91
N TYR A 250 16.37 0.82 -2.53
CA TYR A 250 16.62 1.84 -3.55
C TYR A 250 15.90 1.59 -4.86
N ASP A 251 15.76 0.33 -5.30
CA ASP A 251 15.02 -0.01 -6.52
C ASP A 251 13.57 0.44 -6.38
N VAL A 252 12.90 0.03 -5.31
CA VAL A 252 11.49 0.36 -5.07
C VAL A 252 11.28 1.86 -4.88
N ARG A 253 12.12 2.51 -4.09
CA ARG A 253 12.10 3.96 -3.91
C ARG A 253 12.24 4.70 -5.23
N SER A 254 13.14 4.25 -6.12
CA SER A 254 13.37 4.89 -7.42
C SER A 254 12.17 4.75 -8.34
N ILE A 255 11.52 3.57 -8.38
CA ILE A 255 10.28 3.35 -9.11
C ILE A 255 9.19 4.29 -8.58
N LEU A 256 8.95 4.27 -7.26
CA LEU A 256 7.92 5.07 -6.60
C LEU A 256 8.09 6.57 -6.92
N ALA A 257 9.30 7.10 -6.77
CA ALA A 257 9.59 8.51 -7.01
C ALA A 257 9.43 8.91 -8.48
N SER A 258 9.70 7.99 -9.42
CA SER A 258 9.65 8.28 -10.86
C SER A 258 8.24 8.51 -11.41
N ILE A 259 7.22 7.95 -10.75
CA ILE A 259 5.81 8.02 -11.16
C ILE A 259 4.89 8.63 -10.08
N SER A 260 5.49 9.24 -9.04
CA SER A 260 4.75 9.74 -7.88
C SER A 260 3.67 10.78 -8.24
N ASP A 261 3.90 11.58 -9.27
CA ASP A 261 2.94 12.56 -9.80
C ASP A 261 1.69 11.92 -10.45
N ARG A 262 1.80 10.67 -10.93
CA ARG A 262 0.70 9.90 -11.54
C ARG A 262 -0.07 9.05 -10.52
N ILE A 263 0.48 8.83 -9.32
CA ILE A 263 -0.14 7.96 -8.31
C ILE A 263 -1.39 8.63 -7.74
N ILE A 264 -2.53 7.97 -7.93
CA ILE A 264 -3.83 8.39 -7.40
C ILE A 264 -4.26 7.60 -6.16
N GLY A 265 -3.63 6.48 -5.89
CA GLY A 265 -3.85 5.64 -4.71
C GLY A 265 -2.63 4.77 -4.44
N PHE A 266 -2.36 4.51 -3.19
CA PHE A 266 -1.16 3.82 -2.70
C PHE A 266 -1.50 2.87 -1.57
N ASP A 267 -0.93 1.68 -1.57
CA ASP A 267 -1.02 0.78 -0.42
C ASP A 267 0.28 0.03 -0.12
N ILE A 268 0.40 -0.40 1.13
CA ILE A 268 1.49 -1.25 1.64
C ILE A 268 0.86 -2.44 2.36
N ASN A 269 1.20 -3.64 1.92
CA ASN A 269 0.62 -4.91 2.37
C ASN A 269 1.70 -5.92 2.81
N GLU A 270 1.26 -7.02 3.43
CA GLU A 270 2.02 -8.21 3.81
C GLU A 270 3.16 -7.99 4.81
N MET A 271 3.25 -6.79 5.40
CA MET A 271 4.20 -6.59 6.49
C MET A 271 3.74 -7.32 7.74
N THR A 272 4.58 -8.17 8.30
CA THR A 272 4.28 -9.01 9.46
C THR A 272 5.23 -8.67 10.62
N PRO A 273 4.89 -7.72 11.49
CA PRO A 273 5.81 -7.18 12.51
C PRO A 273 6.25 -8.21 13.55
N LEU A 274 5.53 -9.32 13.71
CA LEU A 274 5.88 -10.41 14.61
C LEU A 274 7.19 -11.13 14.21
N TYR A 275 7.61 -11.01 12.96
CA TYR A 275 8.82 -11.63 12.41
C TYR A 275 9.90 -10.61 12.07
N ASP A 276 9.78 -9.40 12.60
CA ASP A 276 10.67 -8.28 12.38
C ASP A 276 11.22 -7.75 13.71
N ASN A 277 12.29 -6.99 13.62
CA ASN A 277 12.86 -6.21 14.72
C ASN A 277 12.62 -4.70 14.55
N GLY A 278 11.65 -4.32 13.73
CA GLY A 278 11.28 -2.94 13.41
C GLY A 278 11.83 -2.43 12.07
N ASN A 279 12.76 -3.13 11.43
CA ASN A 279 13.36 -2.68 10.16
C ASN A 279 12.34 -2.59 9.03
N THR A 280 11.46 -3.61 8.88
CA THR A 280 10.43 -3.63 7.84
C THR A 280 9.39 -2.53 8.08
N SER A 281 8.98 -2.32 9.34
CA SER A 281 8.07 -1.25 9.70
C SER A 281 8.67 0.13 9.40
N MET A 282 9.97 0.30 9.68
CA MET A 282 10.70 1.54 9.39
C MET A 282 10.83 1.80 7.89
N LEU A 283 11.08 0.74 7.10
CA LEU A 283 11.11 0.83 5.64
C LEU A 283 9.73 1.20 5.08
N ALA A 284 8.66 0.56 5.54
CA ALA A 284 7.29 0.87 5.13
C ALA A 284 6.92 2.33 5.45
N ALA A 285 7.21 2.79 6.66
CA ALA A 285 7.01 4.18 7.07
C ALA A 285 7.79 5.16 6.20
N LYS A 286 9.05 4.82 5.86
CA LYS A 286 9.89 5.65 5.00
C LYS A 286 9.37 5.73 3.56
N LEU A 287 8.80 4.67 3.02
CA LEU A 287 8.19 4.67 1.69
C LEU A 287 6.96 5.59 1.61
N ILE A 288 6.19 5.74 2.69
CA ILE A 288 5.10 6.72 2.77
C ILE A 288 5.66 8.14 2.68
N GLN A 289 6.74 8.45 3.43
CA GLN A 289 7.41 9.74 3.34
C GLN A 289 8.00 9.99 1.96
N ASP A 290 8.64 8.99 1.37
CA ASP A 290 9.22 9.08 0.01
C ASP A 290 8.13 9.34 -1.04
N PHE A 291 6.96 8.68 -0.92
CA PHE A 291 5.82 8.93 -1.81
C PHE A 291 5.34 10.39 -1.70
N ILE A 292 4.98 10.83 -0.50
CA ILE A 292 4.44 12.17 -0.29
C ILE A 292 5.49 13.22 -0.68
N GLY A 293 6.74 13.07 -0.22
CA GLY A 293 7.84 14.01 -0.49
C GLY A 293 8.18 14.13 -1.97
N SER A 294 8.24 13.02 -2.70
CA SER A 294 8.52 13.02 -4.15
C SER A 294 7.38 13.67 -4.94
N ARG A 295 6.13 13.39 -4.58
CA ARG A 295 4.94 13.98 -5.19
C ARG A 295 4.86 15.49 -4.93
N GLU A 296 5.01 15.92 -3.69
CA GLU A 296 5.04 17.35 -3.33
C GLU A 296 6.13 18.11 -4.10
N LYS A 297 7.30 17.49 -4.28
CA LYS A 297 8.36 18.07 -5.10
C LYS A 297 7.99 18.16 -6.58
N ALA A 298 7.32 17.15 -7.12
CA ALA A 298 6.89 17.14 -8.51
C ALA A 298 5.84 18.20 -8.81
N LEU A 299 4.90 18.44 -7.89
CA LEU A 299 3.84 19.46 -7.99
C LEU A 299 4.35 20.91 -7.85
N LYS A 300 5.54 21.11 -7.28
CA LYS A 300 6.16 22.44 -7.15
C LYS A 300 6.96 22.87 -8.37
N LYS A 301 7.11 22.01 -9.39
CA LYS A 301 7.75 22.31 -10.66
C LYS A 301 6.78 22.92 -11.67
#